data_b63f7b93875a3e017247a1e1780bbe09
#
_entry.id   b63f7b93875a3e017247a1e1780bbe09
#
_cell.length_a   1.000
_cell.length_b   1.000
_cell.length_c   1.000
_cell.angle_alpha   90.00
_cell.angle_beta   90.00
_cell.angle_gamma   90.00
#
_symmetry.space_group_name_H-M   'P 1'
#
loop_
_entity.id
_entity.type
_entity.pdbx_description
1 polymer ?
#
loop_
_entity_poly.entity_id
_entity_poly.type
_entity_poly.pdbx_seq_one_letter_code
_entity_poly.pdbx_strand_id
1 'polypeptide(L)'
;MATTAGAKKGLWSTIRRIAASDRISGLIMLGFALTGLVLANLPATAHAFETVAETHLFIPYTNLDLPIGHWAQDGLLTIFFLTVGLELKQELTTGSLANPKAAAVPMLCAVGGMIAPPILFLAVTALFSQIGPGEPGTLILTTTGSSIPFSEMSHGWAVPTATDIAFSLAVLALFAKALPGSIRAFLMTLATVDDL
;
A
#
# COMPACT_ATOMS: atom_id res chain seq x y z
N MET A 1 -6.06 44.64 -5.54
CA MET A 1 -6.73 43.34 -5.39
C MET A 1 -6.51 42.35 -6.57
N ALA A 2 -5.52 42.56 -7.43
CA ALA A 2 -5.31 41.71 -8.62
C ALA A 2 -4.20 40.66 -8.52
N THR A 3 -3.45 40.63 -7.43
CA THR A 3 -2.25 39.76 -7.28
C THR A 3 -2.54 38.31 -6.76
N THR A 4 -3.66 38.09 -6.12
CA THR A 4 -3.98 36.76 -5.55
C THR A 4 -4.58 35.77 -6.56
N ALA A 5 -5.22 36.23 -7.60
CA ALA A 5 -5.85 35.41 -8.65
C ALA A 5 -4.82 34.76 -9.59
N GLY A 6 -3.73 35.48 -9.90
CA GLY A 6 -2.63 34.97 -10.72
C GLY A 6 -1.81 33.87 -10.06
N ALA A 7 -1.53 34.02 -8.75
CA ALA A 7 -0.79 33.04 -7.97
C ALA A 7 -1.57 31.72 -7.80
N LYS A 8 -2.89 31.79 -7.61
CA LYS A 8 -3.74 30.59 -7.52
C LYS A 8 -3.78 29.81 -8.84
N LYS A 9 -3.83 30.47 -9.99
CA LYS A 9 -3.77 29.80 -11.31
C LYS A 9 -2.43 29.10 -11.54
N GLY A 10 -1.32 29.69 -11.10
CA GLY A 10 0.01 29.08 -11.17
C GLY A 10 0.15 27.85 -10.27
N LEU A 11 -0.35 27.92 -9.02
CA LEU A 11 -0.30 26.83 -8.08
C LEU A 11 -1.12 25.61 -8.57
N TRP A 12 -2.34 25.82 -9.02
CA TRP A 12 -3.20 24.75 -9.56
C TRP A 12 -2.61 24.08 -10.81
N SER A 13 -1.99 24.85 -11.71
CA SER A 13 -1.32 24.29 -12.88
C SER A 13 -0.09 23.46 -12.50
N THR A 14 0.63 23.88 -11.47
CA THR A 14 1.79 23.14 -10.95
C THR A 14 1.36 21.84 -10.26
N ILE A 15 0.35 21.88 -9.39
CA ILE A 15 -0.22 20.69 -8.74
C ILE A 15 -0.72 19.70 -9.81
N ARG A 16 -1.45 20.19 -10.80
CA ARG A 16 -1.96 19.33 -11.89
C ARG A 16 -0.84 18.69 -12.71
N ARG A 17 0.26 19.41 -12.94
CA ARG A 17 1.44 18.87 -13.63
C ARG A 17 2.15 17.80 -12.80
N ILE A 18 2.28 18.02 -11.50
CA ILE A 18 2.85 17.05 -10.56
C ILE A 18 1.97 15.79 -10.51
N ALA A 19 0.67 15.96 -10.32
CA ALA A 19 -0.30 14.86 -10.26
C ALA A 19 -0.41 14.07 -11.58
N ALA A 20 -0.16 14.72 -12.72
CA ALA A 20 -0.17 14.06 -14.02
C ALA A 20 1.13 13.31 -14.35
N SER A 21 2.14 13.40 -13.48
CA SER A 21 3.42 12.70 -13.67
C SER A 21 3.60 11.60 -12.64
N ASP A 22 3.36 10.36 -13.02
CA ASP A 22 3.53 9.17 -12.18
C ASP A 22 4.88 9.14 -11.47
N ARG A 23 5.93 9.58 -12.18
CA ARG A 23 7.29 9.61 -11.64
C ARG A 23 7.47 10.63 -10.52
N ILE A 24 6.92 11.84 -10.69
CA ILE A 24 7.04 12.91 -9.68
C ILE A 24 6.16 12.55 -8.47
N SER A 25 4.95 12.09 -8.71
CA SER A 25 4.03 11.64 -7.66
C SER A 25 4.64 10.49 -6.86
N GLY A 26 5.24 9.50 -7.54
CA GLY A 26 5.92 8.39 -6.89
C GLY A 26 7.12 8.81 -6.05
N LEU A 27 7.94 9.77 -6.54
CA LEU A 27 9.07 10.31 -5.77
C LEU A 27 8.60 11.05 -4.52
N ILE A 28 7.54 11.83 -4.63
CA ILE A 28 6.95 12.55 -3.49
C ILE A 28 6.42 11.55 -2.46
N MET A 29 5.68 10.53 -2.90
CA MET A 29 5.15 9.48 -2.03
C MET A 29 6.27 8.76 -1.29
N LEU A 30 7.31 8.31 -2.01
CA LEU A 30 8.49 7.67 -1.40
C LEU A 30 9.21 8.59 -0.41
N GLY A 31 9.34 9.88 -0.75
CA GLY A 31 9.95 10.88 0.12
C GLY A 31 9.19 11.03 1.44
N PHE A 32 7.86 11.12 1.38
CA PHE A 32 7.02 11.20 2.59
C PHE A 32 7.02 9.89 3.39
N ALA A 33 6.99 8.73 2.72
CA ALA A 33 7.06 7.43 3.39
C ALA A 33 8.38 7.25 4.14
N LEU A 34 9.52 7.57 3.51
CA LEU A 34 10.83 7.53 4.15
C LEU A 34 10.93 8.55 5.31
N THR A 35 10.39 9.74 5.13
CA THR A 35 10.38 10.76 6.19
C THR A 35 9.58 10.28 7.39
N GLY A 36 8.37 9.73 7.16
CA GLY A 36 7.54 9.17 8.22
C GLY A 36 8.24 8.01 8.94
N LEU A 37 8.88 7.11 8.19
CA LEU A 37 9.64 6.00 8.74
C LEU A 37 10.79 6.48 9.64
N VAL A 38 11.54 7.47 9.19
CA VAL A 38 12.65 8.06 9.98
C VAL A 38 12.13 8.75 11.24
N LEU A 39 11.08 9.56 11.12
CA LEU A 39 10.49 10.27 12.27
C LEU A 39 9.94 9.30 13.32
N ALA A 40 9.32 8.21 12.91
CA ALA A 40 8.76 7.19 13.80
C ALA A 40 9.84 6.35 14.51
N ASN A 41 11.01 6.17 13.89
CA ASN A 41 12.06 5.30 14.43
C ASN A 41 13.23 6.05 15.09
N LEU A 42 13.34 7.35 14.91
CA LEU A 42 14.42 8.13 15.50
C LEU A 42 14.08 8.46 16.97
N PRO A 43 14.92 8.11 17.95
CA PRO A 43 14.63 8.33 19.38
C PRO A 43 14.29 9.78 19.74
N ALA A 44 14.84 10.74 18.98
CA ALA A 44 14.60 12.16 19.20
C ALA A 44 13.20 12.63 18.75
N THR A 45 12.56 11.95 17.82
CA THR A 45 11.31 12.38 17.19
C THR A 45 10.16 11.37 17.34
N ALA A 46 10.45 10.11 17.68
CA ALA A 46 9.47 9.04 17.80
C ALA A 46 8.32 9.41 18.75
N HIS A 47 8.64 9.90 19.95
CA HIS A 47 7.64 10.30 20.93
C HIS A 47 6.75 11.47 20.45
N ALA A 48 7.35 12.47 19.78
CA ALA A 48 6.59 13.59 19.23
C ALA A 48 5.70 13.14 18.06
N PHE A 49 6.20 12.25 17.21
CA PHE A 49 5.45 11.65 16.11
C PHE A 49 4.25 10.86 16.63
N GLU A 50 4.46 9.99 17.62
CA GLU A 50 3.41 9.19 18.26
C GLU A 50 2.36 10.10 18.92
N THR A 51 2.79 11.10 19.68
CA THR A 51 1.88 12.07 20.33
C THR A 51 0.97 12.76 19.30
N VAL A 52 1.52 13.17 18.14
CA VAL A 52 0.72 13.79 17.07
C VAL A 52 -0.23 12.76 16.44
N ALA A 53 0.25 11.55 16.18
CA ALA A 53 -0.56 10.50 15.57
C ALA A 53 -1.74 10.07 16.47
N GLU A 54 -1.52 10.05 17.79
CA GLU A 54 -2.54 9.69 18.80
C GLU A 54 -3.40 10.87 19.26
N THR A 55 -3.13 12.09 18.79
CA THR A 55 -3.98 13.24 19.10
C THR A 55 -5.38 13.04 18.52
N HIS A 56 -6.39 13.06 19.38
CA HIS A 56 -7.78 12.87 19.00
C HIS A 56 -8.38 14.11 18.34
N LEU A 57 -9.05 13.92 17.22
CA LEU A 57 -9.87 14.93 16.55
C LEU A 57 -11.34 14.57 16.71
N PHE A 58 -12.03 15.35 17.53
CA PHE A 58 -13.46 15.23 17.73
C PHE A 58 -14.25 16.08 16.74
N ILE A 59 -15.21 15.48 16.03
CA ILE A 59 -16.13 16.22 15.18
C ILE A 59 -17.45 16.44 15.94
N PRO A 60 -17.81 17.71 16.25
CA PRO A 60 -19.09 18.01 16.91
C PRO A 60 -20.26 17.45 16.11
N TYR A 61 -21.28 16.96 16.81
CA TYR A 61 -22.52 16.36 16.25
C TYR A 61 -22.36 14.99 15.59
N THR A 62 -21.17 14.41 15.58
CA THR A 62 -20.93 13.03 15.20
C THR A 62 -20.26 12.33 16.37
N ASN A 63 -20.54 11.05 16.60
CA ASN A 63 -19.82 10.27 17.62
C ASN A 63 -18.43 9.81 17.11
N LEU A 64 -17.82 10.61 16.24
CA LEU A 64 -16.51 10.35 15.66
C LEU A 64 -15.45 11.08 16.49
N ASP A 65 -14.76 10.30 17.30
CA ASP A 65 -13.58 10.71 18.05
C ASP A 65 -12.44 9.74 17.72
N LEU A 66 -11.62 10.11 16.76
CA LEU A 66 -10.54 9.28 16.23
C LEU A 66 -9.22 10.01 16.30
N PRO A 67 -8.10 9.28 16.57
CA PRO A 67 -6.76 9.83 16.47
C PRO A 67 -6.43 10.29 15.05
N ILE A 68 -5.55 11.28 14.91
CA ILE A 68 -5.11 11.80 13.60
C ILE A 68 -4.55 10.68 12.72
N GLY A 69 -3.82 9.72 13.30
CA GLY A 69 -3.32 8.55 12.59
C GLY A 69 -4.44 7.74 11.94
N HIS A 70 -5.53 7.49 12.65
CA HIS A 70 -6.70 6.79 12.12
C HIS A 70 -7.44 7.61 11.05
N TRP A 71 -7.58 8.92 11.24
CA TRP A 71 -8.14 9.80 10.21
C TRP A 71 -7.32 9.77 8.91
N ALA A 72 -6.00 9.79 9.03
CA ALA A 72 -5.12 9.69 7.87
C ALA A 72 -5.25 8.31 7.20
N GLN A 73 -5.23 7.23 7.98
CA GLN A 73 -5.35 5.87 7.47
C GLN A 73 -6.72 5.62 6.82
N ASP A 74 -7.80 5.77 7.56
CA ASP A 74 -9.14 5.40 7.10
C ASP A 74 -9.69 6.38 6.06
N GLY A 75 -9.40 7.67 6.21
CA GLY A 75 -9.80 8.71 5.27
C GLY A 75 -9.12 8.56 3.91
N LEU A 76 -7.80 8.31 3.90
CA LEU A 76 -7.06 8.08 2.66
C LEU A 76 -7.42 6.74 2.03
N LEU A 77 -7.60 5.67 2.84
CA LEU A 77 -8.07 4.38 2.33
C LEU A 77 -9.45 4.48 1.69
N THR A 78 -10.38 5.23 2.27
CA THR A 78 -11.71 5.44 1.69
C THR A 78 -11.62 6.10 0.30
N ILE A 79 -10.79 7.14 0.14
CA ILE A 79 -10.57 7.79 -1.15
C ILE A 79 -9.88 6.84 -2.13
N PHE A 80 -8.90 6.08 -1.66
CA PHE A 80 -8.18 5.09 -2.45
C PHE A 80 -9.15 4.03 -3.00
N PHE A 81 -9.94 3.37 -2.16
CA PHE A 81 -10.90 2.37 -2.62
C PHE A 81 -12.00 2.94 -3.53
N LEU A 82 -12.40 4.18 -3.33
CA LEU A 82 -13.32 4.86 -4.25
C LEU A 82 -12.69 5.01 -5.65
N THR A 83 -11.45 5.46 -5.73
CA THR A 83 -10.75 5.64 -7.02
C THR A 83 -10.49 4.30 -7.70
N VAL A 84 -10.01 3.30 -6.97
CA VAL A 84 -9.80 1.94 -7.47
C VAL A 84 -11.11 1.32 -7.96
N GLY A 85 -12.20 1.47 -7.22
CA GLY A 85 -13.52 0.98 -7.64
C GLY A 85 -14.04 1.63 -8.92
N LEU A 86 -13.75 2.93 -9.14
CA LEU A 86 -14.07 3.63 -10.39
C LEU A 86 -13.19 3.13 -11.55
N GLU A 87 -11.91 2.97 -11.33
CA GLU A 87 -10.96 2.41 -12.31
C GLU A 87 -11.36 0.99 -12.72
N LEU A 88 -11.64 0.15 -11.73
CA LEU A 88 -12.11 -1.22 -11.96
C LEU A 88 -13.37 -1.26 -12.81
N LYS A 89 -14.36 -0.43 -12.48
CA LYS A 89 -15.59 -0.32 -13.28
C LYS A 89 -15.27 0.06 -14.72
N GLN A 90 -14.36 0.98 -14.93
CA GLN A 90 -13.94 1.39 -16.28
C GLN A 90 -13.24 0.24 -17.01
N GLU A 91 -12.32 -0.49 -16.35
CA GLU A 91 -11.63 -1.63 -16.92
C GLU A 91 -12.58 -2.78 -17.30
N LEU A 92 -13.58 -3.06 -16.46
CA LEU A 92 -14.60 -4.09 -16.73
C LEU A 92 -15.56 -3.72 -17.86
N THR A 93 -15.83 -2.43 -18.07
CA THR A 93 -16.82 -1.99 -19.07
C THR A 93 -16.22 -1.67 -20.43
N THR A 94 -15.07 -1.00 -20.46
CA THR A 94 -14.45 -0.48 -21.69
C THR A 94 -12.96 -0.78 -21.80
N GLY A 95 -12.34 -1.30 -20.74
CA GLY A 95 -10.90 -1.57 -20.67
C GLY A 95 -10.51 -3.00 -21.06
N SER A 96 -9.32 -3.38 -20.65
CA SER A 96 -8.70 -4.68 -20.96
C SER A 96 -9.45 -5.88 -20.35
N LEU A 97 -10.15 -5.68 -19.23
CA LEU A 97 -10.94 -6.70 -18.54
C LEU A 97 -12.33 -6.93 -19.16
N ALA A 98 -12.78 -6.07 -20.09
CA ALA A 98 -14.05 -6.24 -20.79
C ALA A 98 -14.07 -7.50 -21.69
N ASN A 99 -12.89 -7.96 -22.13
CA ASN A 99 -12.76 -9.19 -22.90
C ASN A 99 -12.27 -10.35 -22.01
N PRO A 100 -13.10 -11.36 -21.70
CA PRO A 100 -12.72 -12.45 -20.79
C PRO A 100 -11.46 -13.22 -21.20
N LYS A 101 -11.22 -13.34 -22.50
CA LYS A 101 -10.03 -14.04 -23.01
C LYS A 101 -8.74 -13.23 -22.79
N ALA A 102 -8.80 -11.92 -22.92
CA ALA A 102 -7.66 -11.05 -22.66
C ALA A 102 -7.41 -10.86 -21.15
N ALA A 103 -8.47 -10.83 -20.36
CA ALA A 103 -8.43 -10.70 -18.92
C ALA A 103 -7.93 -11.98 -18.20
N ALA A 104 -8.07 -13.15 -18.81
CA ALA A 104 -7.76 -14.44 -18.16
C ALA A 104 -6.31 -14.51 -17.63
N VAL A 105 -5.33 -14.04 -18.40
CA VAL A 105 -3.92 -14.11 -18.00
C VAL A 105 -3.61 -13.20 -16.81
N PRO A 106 -3.94 -11.89 -16.82
CA PRO A 106 -3.77 -11.05 -15.64
C PRO A 106 -4.52 -11.57 -14.40
N MET A 107 -5.76 -12.05 -14.56
CA MET A 107 -6.55 -12.60 -13.45
C MET A 107 -5.89 -13.84 -12.83
N LEU A 108 -5.42 -14.77 -13.65
CA LEU A 108 -4.71 -15.96 -13.16
C LEU A 108 -3.39 -15.59 -12.45
N CYS A 109 -2.68 -14.60 -12.97
CA CYS A 109 -1.47 -14.09 -12.33
C CYS A 109 -1.77 -13.43 -10.98
N ALA A 110 -2.84 -12.63 -10.88
CA ALA A 110 -3.26 -12.00 -9.63
C ALA A 110 -3.66 -13.05 -8.58
N VAL A 111 -4.49 -14.02 -8.96
CA VAL A 111 -4.87 -15.12 -8.07
C VAL A 111 -3.64 -15.92 -7.63
N GLY A 112 -2.71 -16.20 -8.52
CA GLY A 112 -1.44 -16.86 -8.18
C GLY A 112 -0.58 -16.03 -7.21
N GLY A 113 -0.48 -14.71 -7.46
CA GLY A 113 0.23 -13.77 -6.59
C GLY A 113 -0.38 -13.65 -5.21
N MET A 114 -1.70 -13.76 -5.11
CA MET A 114 -2.44 -13.72 -3.84
C MET A 114 -2.32 -15.01 -3.03
N ILE A 115 -2.30 -16.16 -3.69
CA ILE A 115 -2.29 -17.48 -3.02
C ILE A 115 -0.86 -17.93 -2.67
N ALA A 116 0.12 -17.68 -3.53
CA ALA A 116 1.48 -18.20 -3.34
C ALA A 116 2.20 -17.66 -2.10
N PRO A 117 2.17 -16.35 -1.77
CA PRO A 117 2.84 -15.82 -0.57
C PRO A 117 2.28 -16.39 0.74
N PRO A 118 0.96 -16.47 0.99
CA PRO A 118 0.41 -17.11 2.18
C PRO A 118 0.83 -18.57 2.34
N ILE A 119 0.75 -19.34 1.25
CA ILE A 119 1.16 -20.75 1.29
C ILE A 119 2.65 -20.85 1.65
N LEU A 120 3.48 -20.03 1.01
CA LEU A 120 4.92 -20.01 1.29
C LEU A 120 5.20 -19.56 2.72
N PHE A 121 4.51 -18.52 3.20
CA PHE A 121 4.63 -18.05 4.58
C PHE A 121 4.26 -19.15 5.58
N LEU A 122 3.11 -19.81 5.42
CA LEU A 122 2.68 -20.87 6.28
C LEU A 122 3.61 -22.11 6.23
N ALA A 123 4.08 -22.47 5.03
CA ALA A 123 5.01 -23.58 4.87
C ALA A 123 6.37 -23.29 5.54
N VAL A 124 6.91 -22.10 5.34
CA VAL A 124 8.18 -21.69 5.94
C VAL A 124 8.07 -21.59 7.47
N THR A 125 7.03 -20.93 7.98
CA THR A 125 6.81 -20.81 9.43
C THR A 125 6.56 -22.17 10.07
N ALA A 126 5.79 -23.06 9.44
CA ALA A 126 5.59 -24.43 9.90
C ALA A 126 6.90 -25.23 9.93
N LEU A 127 7.71 -25.13 8.88
CA LEU A 127 9.00 -25.82 8.81
C LEU A 127 9.95 -25.30 9.90
N PHE A 128 10.09 -23.99 10.03
CA PHE A 128 10.99 -23.42 11.05
C PHE A 128 10.51 -23.65 12.48
N SER A 129 9.20 -23.78 12.72
CA SER A 129 8.69 -24.14 14.05
C SER A 129 9.04 -25.57 14.45
N GLN A 130 9.34 -26.46 13.49
CA GLN A 130 9.75 -27.84 13.79
C GLN A 130 11.25 -28.01 13.93
N ILE A 131 12.05 -27.25 13.17
CA ILE A 131 13.51 -27.37 13.11
C ILE A 131 14.25 -26.24 13.84
N GLY A 132 13.53 -25.23 14.33
CA GLY A 132 14.10 -24.09 15.04
C GLY A 132 14.68 -24.46 16.41
N PRO A 133 15.45 -23.55 17.04
CA PRO A 133 16.12 -23.81 18.33
C PRO A 133 15.15 -23.83 19.54
N GLY A 134 13.85 -23.58 19.34
CA GLY A 134 12.83 -23.62 20.37
C GLY A 134 12.18 -24.99 20.56
N GLU A 135 11.14 -25.04 21.39
CA GLU A 135 10.30 -26.23 21.50
C GLU A 135 9.57 -26.50 20.17
N PRO A 136 9.37 -27.80 19.80
CA PRO A 136 8.65 -28.12 18.56
C PRO A 136 7.27 -27.43 18.50
N GLY A 137 6.98 -26.75 17.41
CA GLY A 137 5.75 -25.97 17.24
C GLY A 137 5.84 -24.52 17.70
N THR A 138 7.04 -24.04 18.08
CA THR A 138 7.29 -22.65 18.47
C THR A 138 8.36 -21.99 17.60
N LEU A 139 8.30 -20.66 17.50
CA LEU A 139 9.30 -19.82 16.84
C LEU A 139 9.88 -18.83 17.85
N ILE A 140 11.20 -18.65 17.82
CA ILE A 140 11.87 -17.67 18.69
C ILE A 140 12.03 -16.36 17.93
N LEU A 141 11.46 -15.28 18.46
CA LEU A 141 11.73 -13.95 17.96
C LEU A 141 13.16 -13.52 18.33
N THR A 142 13.97 -13.25 17.34
CA THR A 142 15.36 -12.80 17.53
C THR A 142 15.47 -11.44 18.23
N THR A 143 14.43 -10.61 18.15
CA THR A 143 14.40 -9.28 18.76
C THR A 143 14.13 -9.28 20.26
N THR A 144 13.27 -10.18 20.74
CA THR A 144 12.84 -10.24 22.14
C THR A 144 13.23 -11.54 22.85
N GLY A 145 13.68 -12.56 22.10
CA GLY A 145 13.96 -13.89 22.63
C GLY A 145 12.70 -14.66 23.08
N SER A 146 11.51 -14.09 22.86
CA SER A 146 10.24 -14.73 23.23
C SER A 146 9.87 -15.84 22.23
N SER A 147 9.33 -16.96 22.75
CA SER A 147 8.80 -18.05 21.94
C SER A 147 7.33 -17.78 21.61
N ILE A 148 6.98 -17.86 20.33
CA ILE A 148 5.61 -17.70 19.83
C ILE A 148 5.16 -19.05 19.25
N PRO A 149 3.98 -19.56 19.63
CA PRO A 149 3.46 -20.79 19.04
C PRO A 149 3.07 -20.58 17.57
N PHE A 150 3.22 -21.62 16.76
CA PHE A 150 2.85 -21.60 15.34
C PHE A 150 1.40 -21.15 15.11
N SER A 151 0.48 -21.54 16.00
CA SER A 151 -0.93 -21.15 15.91
C SER A 151 -1.12 -19.64 15.92
N GLU A 152 -0.35 -18.90 16.70
CA GLU A 152 -0.38 -17.44 16.77
C GLU A 152 0.31 -16.81 15.55
N MET A 153 1.48 -17.32 15.18
CA MET A 153 2.21 -16.86 14.01
C MET A 153 1.43 -17.08 12.71
N SER A 154 0.68 -18.18 12.62
CA SER A 154 -0.11 -18.50 11.43
C SER A 154 -1.19 -17.46 11.11
N HIS A 155 -1.67 -16.68 12.08
CA HIS A 155 -2.62 -15.58 11.83
C HIS A 155 -2.02 -14.45 10.98
N GLY A 156 -0.68 -14.38 10.89
CA GLY A 156 0.02 -13.42 10.02
C GLY A 156 0.04 -13.78 8.53
N TRP A 157 -0.69 -14.80 8.09
CA TRP A 157 -0.69 -15.31 6.71
C TRP A 157 -1.06 -14.25 5.66
N ALA A 158 -1.87 -13.26 6.04
CA ALA A 158 -2.32 -12.19 5.14
C ALA A 158 -1.27 -11.08 4.95
N VAL A 159 -0.29 -10.96 5.84
CA VAL A 159 0.73 -9.88 5.76
C VAL A 159 1.51 -9.90 4.44
N PRO A 160 2.01 -11.04 3.97
CA PRO A 160 2.74 -11.07 2.69
C PRO A 160 1.87 -10.96 1.45
N THR A 161 0.53 -10.92 1.57
CA THR A 161 -0.38 -10.68 0.44
C THR A 161 -0.69 -9.21 0.23
N ALA A 162 -0.40 -8.36 1.23
CA ALA A 162 -0.64 -6.94 1.11
C ALA A 162 0.27 -6.33 0.03
N THR A 163 -0.31 -5.88 -1.07
CA THR A 163 0.39 -5.22 -2.18
C THR A 163 0.06 -3.74 -2.20
N ASP A 164 1.10 -2.92 -2.36
CA ASP A 164 0.93 -1.48 -2.63
C ASP A 164 1.24 -1.20 -4.10
N ILE A 165 0.18 -1.04 -4.88
CA ILE A 165 0.24 -0.77 -6.31
C ILE A 165 0.88 0.57 -6.59
N ALA A 166 0.55 1.61 -5.82
CA ALA A 166 1.08 2.95 -6.02
C ALA A 166 2.60 2.95 -5.82
N PHE A 167 3.09 2.22 -4.82
CA PHE A 167 4.51 2.03 -4.58
C PHE A 167 5.18 1.27 -5.73
N SER A 168 4.60 0.17 -6.18
CA SER A 168 5.12 -0.65 -7.28
C SER A 168 5.20 0.14 -8.59
N LEU A 169 4.16 0.91 -8.93
CA LEU A 169 4.16 1.78 -10.10
C LEU A 169 5.17 2.92 -9.98
N ALA A 170 5.36 3.48 -8.79
CA ALA A 170 6.35 4.51 -8.54
C ALA A 170 7.77 3.97 -8.76
N VAL A 171 8.10 2.80 -8.21
CA VAL A 171 9.39 2.13 -8.42
C VAL A 171 9.59 1.81 -9.89
N LEU A 172 8.55 1.29 -10.55
CA LEU A 172 8.60 1.02 -11.99
C LEU A 172 8.86 2.29 -12.81
N ALA A 173 8.17 3.38 -12.52
CA ALA A 173 8.34 4.66 -13.22
C ALA A 173 9.74 5.25 -13.04
N LEU A 174 10.39 4.99 -11.89
CA LEU A 174 11.74 5.45 -11.60
C LEU A 174 12.83 4.64 -12.33
N PHE A 175 12.73 3.32 -12.26
CA PHE A 175 13.81 2.42 -12.69
C PHE A 175 13.61 1.89 -14.10
N ALA A 176 12.39 1.77 -14.57
CA ALA A 176 12.06 1.11 -15.83
C ALA A 176 11.72 2.08 -16.97
N LYS A 177 12.65 2.97 -17.31
CA LYS A 177 12.47 3.98 -18.36
C LYS A 177 12.23 3.42 -19.77
N ALA A 178 12.63 2.18 -20.03
CA ALA A 178 12.60 1.55 -21.37
C ALA A 178 11.61 0.38 -21.47
N LEU A 179 10.68 0.22 -20.50
CA LEU A 179 9.71 -0.86 -20.56
C LEU A 179 8.68 -0.63 -21.68
N PRO A 180 8.39 -1.69 -22.47
CA PRO A 180 7.30 -1.67 -23.43
C PRO A 180 5.97 -1.29 -22.77
N GLY A 181 5.13 -0.51 -23.48
CA GLY A 181 3.83 -0.08 -22.97
C GLY A 181 2.90 -1.24 -22.60
N SER A 182 3.07 -2.41 -23.24
CA SER A 182 2.32 -3.63 -22.94
C SER A 182 2.59 -4.17 -21.53
N ILE A 183 3.84 -4.07 -21.04
CA ILE A 183 4.19 -4.51 -19.67
C ILE A 183 3.56 -3.56 -18.65
N ARG A 184 3.57 -2.26 -18.93
CA ARG A 184 2.93 -1.27 -18.06
C ARG A 184 1.42 -1.48 -17.98
N ALA A 185 0.76 -1.71 -19.12
CA ALA A 185 -0.67 -2.01 -19.17
C ALA A 185 -0.98 -3.31 -18.42
N PHE A 186 -0.18 -4.36 -18.60
CA PHE A 186 -0.32 -5.62 -17.87
C PHE A 186 -0.21 -5.42 -16.35
N LEU A 187 0.81 -4.67 -15.89
CA LEU A 187 1.00 -4.39 -14.47
C LEU A 187 -0.16 -3.56 -13.88
N MET A 188 -0.67 -2.58 -14.62
CA MET A 188 -1.85 -1.81 -14.17
C MET A 188 -3.08 -2.71 -14.06
N THR A 189 -3.30 -3.60 -15.03
CA THR A 189 -4.42 -4.54 -14.98
C THR A 189 -4.27 -5.56 -13.85
N LEU A 190 -3.06 -6.09 -13.66
CA LEU A 190 -2.73 -7.00 -12.55
C LEU A 190 -3.03 -6.33 -11.21
N ALA A 191 -2.55 -5.11 -11.05
CA ALA A 191 -2.73 -4.29 -9.88
C ALA A 191 -4.22 -4.05 -9.56
N THR A 192 -5.02 -3.69 -10.56
CA THR A 192 -6.48 -3.48 -10.39
C THR A 192 -7.22 -4.77 -10.00
N VAL A 193 -6.74 -5.93 -10.47
CA VAL A 193 -7.34 -7.23 -10.11
C VAL A 193 -6.91 -7.70 -8.73
N ASP A 194 -5.72 -7.34 -8.29
CA ASP A 194 -5.17 -7.71 -6.98
C ASP A 194 -5.91 -6.99 -5.82
N ASP A 195 -6.48 -5.82 -6.08
CA ASP A 195 -7.31 -5.06 -5.13
C ASP A 195 -8.78 -5.52 -5.05
N LEU A 196 -9.18 -6.51 -5.86
CA LEU A 196 -10.53 -7.07 -5.92
C LEU A 196 -10.75 -8.19 -4.91
#